data_11305dc2f3e6f725bd0706ba5b8c3d84
#
_entry.id   11305dc2f3e6f725bd0706ba5b8c3d84
#
_cell.length_a   1.000
_cell.length_b   1.000
_cell.length_c   1.000
_cell.angle_alpha   90.00
_cell.angle_beta   90.00
_cell.angle_gamma   90.00
#
_symmetry.space_group_name_H-M   'P 1'
#
loop_
_entity.id
_entity.type
_entity.pdbx_description
1 polymer ?
#
loop_
_entity_poly.entity_id
_entity_poly.type
_entity_poly.pdbx_seq_one_letter_code
_entity_poly.pdbx_strand_id
1 'polypeptide(L)'
;QPAEGSKLYHHTLMPRSFNDFLSPEQLTKAELGFYIENQKAIPQLRIEAESYRHKNAGESNLIYDIQMDPGQEHPIVDSELENKLAEKMVRLLIKYDAPECQYQRTGLEHLRSLGFSVP
;
A
#
# COMPACT_ATOMS: atom_id res chain seq x y z
N GLN A 1 6.34 -0.13 -0.17
CA GLN A 1 5.91 -1.45 -0.67
C GLN A 1 4.94 -2.10 0.31
N PRO A 2 4.08 -3.05 -0.10
CA PRO A 2 3.30 -3.84 0.84
C PRO A 2 4.22 -4.63 1.78
N ALA A 3 3.77 -4.84 3.02
CA ALA A 3 4.50 -5.67 3.96
C ALA A 3 4.67 -7.10 3.40
N GLU A 4 5.79 -7.74 3.71
CA GLU A 4 6.11 -9.09 3.26
C GLU A 4 4.98 -10.07 3.63
N GLY A 5 4.56 -10.90 2.68
CA GLY A 5 3.47 -11.86 2.87
C GLY A 5 2.06 -11.27 2.93
N SER A 6 1.91 -9.94 2.78
CA SER A 6 0.58 -9.33 2.73
C SER A 6 -0.11 -9.63 1.39
N LYS A 7 -1.37 -10.08 1.47
CA LYS A 7 -2.20 -10.23 0.28
C LYS A 7 -2.66 -8.86 -0.20
N LEU A 8 -2.57 -8.63 -1.49
CA LEU A 8 -3.11 -7.43 -2.12
C LEU A 8 -4.51 -7.73 -2.66
N TYR A 9 -5.39 -6.74 -2.56
CA TYR A 9 -6.76 -6.85 -3.03
C TYR A 9 -7.14 -5.65 -3.89
N HIS A 10 -7.91 -5.93 -4.93
CA HIS A 10 -8.69 -4.91 -5.63
C HIS A 10 -10.05 -4.76 -4.96
N HIS A 11 -10.47 -3.53 -4.74
CA HIS A 11 -11.81 -3.20 -4.28
C HIS A 11 -12.54 -2.46 -5.41
N THR A 12 -13.71 -2.93 -5.79
CA THR A 12 -14.49 -2.36 -6.88
C THR A 12 -15.99 -2.37 -6.56
N LEU A 13 -16.72 -1.42 -7.08
CA LEU A 13 -18.19 -1.36 -6.99
C LEU A 13 -18.88 -2.14 -8.11
N MET A 14 -18.14 -2.53 -9.12
CA MET A 14 -18.65 -3.22 -10.31
C MET A 14 -17.81 -4.48 -10.53
N PRO A 15 -18.36 -5.52 -11.18
CA PRO A 15 -17.62 -6.74 -11.50
C PRO A 15 -16.57 -6.50 -12.60
N ARG A 16 -15.67 -5.55 -12.35
CA ARG A 16 -14.69 -5.06 -13.31
C ARG A 16 -13.31 -4.92 -12.67
N SER A 17 -12.29 -5.37 -13.40
CA SER A 17 -10.89 -5.04 -13.15
C SER A 17 -10.56 -3.67 -13.76
N PHE A 18 -9.28 -3.27 -13.73
CA PHE A 18 -8.83 -1.95 -14.16
C PHE A 18 -9.25 -1.62 -15.62
N ASN A 19 -9.15 -2.57 -16.54
CA ASN A 19 -9.44 -2.39 -17.96
C ASN A 19 -10.57 -3.29 -18.48
N ASP A 20 -10.87 -4.41 -17.81
CA ASP A 20 -11.75 -5.44 -18.31
C ASP A 20 -12.77 -5.90 -17.26
N PHE A 21 -13.84 -6.57 -17.71
CA PHE A 21 -14.73 -7.28 -16.81
C PHE A 21 -14.01 -8.46 -16.16
N LEU A 22 -14.42 -8.77 -14.93
CA LEU A 22 -13.92 -9.95 -14.23
C LEU A 22 -14.33 -11.23 -14.95
N SER A 23 -13.42 -12.19 -15.03
CA SER A 23 -13.76 -13.50 -15.52
C SER A 23 -14.71 -14.23 -14.57
N PRO A 24 -15.46 -15.25 -15.02
CA PRO A 24 -16.30 -16.07 -14.14
C PRO A 24 -15.51 -16.66 -12.96
N GLU A 25 -14.26 -17.05 -13.17
CA GLU A 25 -13.39 -17.59 -12.14
C GLU A 25 -13.02 -16.55 -11.08
N GLN A 26 -12.73 -15.32 -11.50
CA GLN A 26 -12.47 -14.21 -10.59
C GLN A 26 -13.73 -13.84 -9.79
N LEU A 27 -14.91 -13.87 -10.44
CA LEU A 27 -16.18 -13.60 -9.79
C LEU A 27 -16.53 -14.63 -8.72
N THR A 28 -16.21 -15.92 -8.93
CA THR A 28 -16.45 -16.96 -7.92
C THR A 28 -15.56 -16.79 -6.68
N LYS A 29 -14.42 -16.13 -6.81
CA LYS A 29 -13.49 -15.82 -5.71
C LYS A 29 -13.73 -14.45 -5.10
N ALA A 30 -14.61 -13.65 -5.70
CA ALA A 30 -14.90 -12.29 -5.21
C ALA A 30 -15.76 -12.36 -3.93
N GLU A 31 -15.41 -11.51 -2.98
CA GLU A 31 -16.15 -11.38 -1.72
C GLU A 31 -16.85 -10.02 -1.68
N LEU A 32 -18.15 -10.01 -1.38
CA LEU A 32 -18.90 -8.77 -1.18
C LEU A 32 -18.83 -8.36 0.30
N GLY A 33 -18.44 -7.12 0.57
CA GLY A 33 -18.31 -6.63 1.94
C GLY A 33 -18.01 -5.13 2.01
N PHE A 34 -17.74 -4.64 3.23
CA PHE A 34 -17.46 -3.24 3.52
C PHE A 34 -15.98 -3.12 3.93
N TYR A 35 -15.10 -2.99 2.95
CA TYR A 35 -13.66 -3.07 3.15
C TYR A 35 -12.97 -1.70 3.25
N ILE A 36 -13.60 -0.64 2.75
CA ILE A 36 -13.05 0.70 2.79
C ILE A 36 -13.65 1.42 4.00
N GLU A 37 -12.81 1.70 5.00
CA GLU A 37 -13.23 2.22 6.31
C GLU A 37 -14.07 3.50 6.20
N ASN A 38 -13.73 4.40 5.28
CA ASN A 38 -14.45 5.66 5.08
C ASN A 38 -15.68 5.54 4.16
N GLN A 39 -16.01 4.33 3.69
CA GLN A 39 -17.13 4.06 2.78
C GLN A 39 -17.99 2.87 3.26
N LYS A 40 -18.25 2.80 4.55
CA LYS A 40 -19.00 1.69 5.17
C LYS A 40 -20.47 1.57 4.72
N ALA A 41 -21.01 2.59 4.05
CA ALA A 41 -22.37 2.56 3.53
C ALA A 41 -22.50 1.89 2.16
N ILE A 42 -21.40 1.64 1.46
CA ILE A 42 -21.39 1.11 0.10
C ILE A 42 -20.60 -0.21 0.10
N PRO A 43 -21.24 -1.36 -0.18
CA PRO A 43 -20.54 -2.63 -0.27
C PRO A 43 -19.62 -2.65 -1.51
N GLN A 44 -18.46 -3.24 -1.36
CA GLN A 44 -17.48 -3.41 -2.43
C GLN A 44 -17.25 -4.90 -2.70
N LEU A 45 -16.93 -5.23 -3.94
CA LEU A 45 -16.34 -6.51 -4.31
C LEU A 45 -14.84 -6.46 -4.02
N ARG A 46 -14.36 -7.41 -3.23
CA ARG A 46 -12.94 -7.63 -2.95
C ARG A 46 -12.45 -8.83 -3.74
N ILE A 47 -11.36 -8.65 -4.47
CA ILE A 47 -10.77 -9.67 -5.31
C ILE A 47 -9.27 -9.69 -5.03
N GLU A 48 -8.71 -10.87 -4.78
CA GLU A 48 -7.27 -11.00 -4.62
C GLU A 48 -6.57 -10.54 -5.90
N ALA A 49 -5.63 -9.61 -5.78
CA ALA A 49 -4.85 -9.11 -6.90
C ALA A 49 -3.83 -10.17 -7.30
N GLU A 50 -3.98 -10.75 -8.47
CA GLU A 50 -2.91 -11.50 -9.10
C GLU A 50 -1.73 -10.54 -9.32
N SER A 51 -0.52 -11.02 -9.07
CA SER A 51 0.74 -10.25 -9.02
C SER A 51 0.72 -8.93 -9.82
N TYR A 52 0.93 -7.83 -9.13
CA TYR A 52 0.94 -6.50 -9.73
C TYR A 52 1.92 -6.45 -10.91
N ARG A 53 1.59 -5.65 -11.93
CA ARG A 53 2.30 -5.48 -13.20
C ARG A 53 3.80 -5.15 -13.10
N HIS A 54 4.33 -4.96 -11.91
CA HIS A 54 5.75 -4.71 -11.70
C HIS A 54 6.49 -6.01 -11.44
N LYS A 55 6.81 -6.72 -12.51
CA LYS A 55 7.75 -7.87 -12.50
C LYS A 55 9.11 -7.53 -11.87
N ASN A 56 9.38 -6.24 -11.63
CA ASN A 56 10.62 -5.71 -11.09
C ASN A 56 10.46 -5.02 -9.73
N ALA A 57 9.32 -5.17 -9.05
CA ALA A 57 9.23 -4.76 -7.65
C ALA A 57 10.14 -5.69 -6.86
N GLY A 58 11.39 -5.27 -6.65
CA GLY A 58 12.32 -5.94 -5.76
C GLY A 58 11.72 -6.07 -4.36
N GLU A 59 12.23 -7.00 -3.58
CA GLU A 59 11.80 -7.24 -2.20
C GLU A 59 12.18 -6.09 -1.25
N SER A 60 13.02 -5.13 -1.70
CA SER A 60 13.51 -4.01 -0.89
C SER A 60 12.91 -2.67 -1.31
N ASN A 61 12.84 -1.73 -0.36
CA ASN A 61 12.52 -0.34 -0.66
C ASN A 61 13.64 0.31 -1.47
N LEU A 62 13.27 1.16 -2.42
CA LEU A 62 14.21 1.93 -3.23
C LEU A 62 14.08 3.42 -2.88
N ILE A 63 15.21 4.06 -2.64
CA ILE A 63 15.29 5.49 -2.34
C ILE A 63 16.08 6.16 -3.45
N TYR A 64 15.62 7.29 -3.94
CA TYR A 64 16.29 8.07 -4.97
C TYR A 64 16.33 9.55 -4.62
N ASP A 65 17.42 10.21 -4.91
CA ASP A 65 17.50 11.68 -4.90
C ASP A 65 17.04 12.22 -6.25
N ILE A 66 15.79 12.63 -6.33
CA ILE A 66 15.18 13.10 -7.58
C ILE A 66 15.80 14.39 -8.12
N GLN A 67 16.58 15.15 -7.32
CA GLN A 67 17.29 16.34 -7.79
C GLN A 67 18.59 15.96 -8.48
N MET A 68 19.32 14.99 -7.93
CA MET A 68 20.59 14.52 -8.47
C MET A 68 20.42 13.39 -9.48
N ASP A 69 19.37 12.60 -9.34
CA ASP A 69 19.05 11.44 -10.18
C ASP A 69 17.58 11.48 -10.64
N PRO A 70 17.22 12.41 -11.54
CA PRO A 70 15.85 12.54 -12.02
C PRO A 70 15.37 11.31 -12.81
N GLY A 71 16.29 10.51 -13.36
CA GLY A 71 16.00 9.26 -14.06
C GLY A 71 15.71 8.08 -13.13
N GLN A 72 16.01 8.20 -11.82
CA GLN A 72 15.88 7.13 -10.83
C GLN A 72 16.65 5.86 -11.24
N GLU A 73 17.87 6.05 -11.72
CA GLU A 73 18.72 4.97 -12.19
C GLU A 73 19.68 4.45 -11.10
N HIS A 74 19.96 5.27 -10.07
CA HIS A 74 20.95 4.99 -9.03
C HIS A 74 20.31 5.03 -7.64
N PRO A 75 19.74 3.91 -7.14
CA PRO A 75 19.13 3.87 -5.83
C PRO A 75 20.17 4.08 -4.70
N ILE A 76 19.79 4.87 -3.71
CA ILE A 76 20.58 5.10 -2.49
C ILE A 76 20.35 3.92 -1.56
N VAL A 77 21.43 3.30 -1.10
CA VAL A 77 21.40 2.23 -0.09
C VAL A 77 21.90 2.82 1.23
N ASP A 78 20.99 3.32 2.06
CA ASP A 78 21.26 3.93 3.35
C ASP A 78 20.13 3.61 4.32
N SER A 79 20.37 2.70 5.25
CA SER A 79 19.38 2.25 6.23
C SER A 79 19.01 3.33 7.25
N GLU A 80 19.91 4.26 7.56
CA GLU A 80 19.59 5.38 8.46
C GLU A 80 18.65 6.36 7.80
N LEU A 81 18.89 6.68 6.52
CA LEU A 81 18.00 7.50 5.72
C LEU A 81 16.63 6.83 5.54
N GLU A 82 16.60 5.52 5.27
CA GLU A 82 15.36 4.75 5.16
C GLU A 82 14.51 4.85 6.43
N ASN A 83 15.13 4.64 7.60
CA ASN A 83 14.45 4.77 8.88
C ASN A 83 13.90 6.19 9.12
N LYS A 84 14.69 7.23 8.83
CA LYS A 84 14.23 8.62 8.92
C LYS A 84 13.04 8.91 8.01
N LEU A 85 13.03 8.36 6.80
CA LEU A 85 11.90 8.50 5.86
C LEU A 85 10.68 7.73 6.34
N ALA A 86 10.84 6.53 6.89
CA ALA A 86 9.76 5.74 7.47
C ALA A 86 9.11 6.46 8.66
N GLU A 87 9.92 7.03 9.58
CA GLU A 87 9.40 7.85 10.67
C GLU A 87 8.62 9.08 10.18
N LYS A 88 9.16 9.77 9.17
CA LYS A 88 8.47 10.90 8.55
C LYS A 88 7.13 10.49 7.93
N MET A 89 7.10 9.34 7.27
CA MET A 89 5.87 8.78 6.71
C MET A 89 4.84 8.49 7.82
N VAL A 90 5.24 7.87 8.94
CA VAL A 90 4.33 7.61 10.07
C VAL A 90 3.78 8.92 10.64
N ARG A 91 4.59 9.95 10.81
CA ARG A 91 4.13 11.28 11.27
C ARG A 91 3.08 11.88 10.33
N LEU A 92 3.27 11.74 9.01
CA LEU A 92 2.29 12.19 8.01
C LEU A 92 1.01 11.37 8.08
N LEU A 93 1.09 10.05 8.21
CA LEU A 93 -0.07 9.19 8.37
C LEU A 93 -0.88 9.56 9.61
N ILE A 94 -0.22 9.83 10.75
CA ILE A 94 -0.89 10.30 11.97
C ILE A 94 -1.54 11.67 11.73
N LYS A 95 -0.79 12.62 11.15
CA LYS A 95 -1.29 13.98 10.89
C LYS A 95 -2.57 14.01 10.04
N TYR A 96 -2.67 13.09 9.08
CA TYR A 96 -3.81 13.00 8.16
C TYR A 96 -4.85 11.93 8.56
N ASP A 97 -4.80 11.45 9.81
CA ASP A 97 -5.74 10.46 10.36
C ASP A 97 -5.91 9.25 9.44
N ALA A 98 -4.78 8.70 9.00
CA ALA A 98 -4.78 7.55 8.11
C ALA A 98 -5.32 6.30 8.84
N PRO A 99 -6.18 5.50 8.19
CA PRO A 99 -6.75 4.31 8.79
C PRO A 99 -5.68 3.24 9.08
N GLU A 100 -5.95 2.38 10.07
CA GLU A 100 -5.04 1.32 10.54
C GLU A 100 -4.49 0.45 9.42
N CYS A 101 -5.32 0.10 8.45
CA CYS A 101 -4.92 -0.71 7.31
C CYS A 101 -3.77 -0.12 6.48
N GLN A 102 -3.52 1.20 6.55
CA GLN A 102 -2.40 1.82 5.85
C GLN A 102 -1.07 1.50 6.54
N TYR A 103 -1.04 1.45 7.88
CA TYR A 103 0.15 1.07 8.62
C TYR A 103 0.49 -0.41 8.40
N GLN A 104 -0.53 -1.28 8.43
CA GLN A 104 -0.40 -2.71 8.13
C GLN A 104 0.16 -2.94 6.73
N ARG A 105 -0.46 -2.30 5.74
CA ARG A 105 -0.06 -2.44 4.34
C ARG A 105 1.38 -2.01 4.06
N THR A 106 1.87 -1.01 4.77
CA THR A 106 3.22 -0.47 4.60
C THR A 106 4.25 -1.07 5.55
N GLY A 107 3.84 -1.95 6.49
CA GLY A 107 4.73 -2.54 7.50
C GLY A 107 5.21 -1.55 8.55
N LEU A 108 4.50 -0.43 8.75
CA LEU A 108 4.88 0.65 9.66
C LEU A 108 4.20 0.59 11.03
N GLU A 109 3.48 -0.49 11.35
CA GLU A 109 2.76 -0.66 12.62
C GLU A 109 3.68 -0.53 13.83
N HIS A 110 4.88 -1.11 13.75
CA HIS A 110 5.87 -1.08 14.82
C HIS A 110 6.34 0.35 15.13
N LEU A 111 6.45 1.22 14.12
CA LEU A 111 6.84 2.62 14.33
C LEU A 111 5.70 3.45 14.92
N ARG A 112 4.45 3.15 14.58
CA ARG A 112 3.28 3.83 15.16
C ARG A 112 3.23 3.67 16.69
N SER A 113 3.56 2.48 17.21
CA SER A 113 3.57 2.19 18.65
C SER A 113 4.62 2.98 19.43
N LEU A 114 5.63 3.55 18.77
CA LEU A 114 6.68 4.36 19.39
C LEU A 114 6.22 5.79 19.75
N GLY A 115 4.97 6.15 19.46
CA GLY A 115 4.34 7.38 19.98
C GLY A 115 4.92 8.67 19.41
N PHE A 116 5.05 8.79 18.09
CA PHE A 116 5.48 10.04 17.48
C PHE A 116 4.47 11.16 17.72
N SER A 117 4.85 12.16 18.49
CA SER A 117 4.09 13.40 18.61
C SER A 117 4.13 14.15 17.28
N VAL A 118 2.97 14.61 16.82
CA VAL A 118 2.88 15.52 15.68
C VAL A 118 3.26 16.91 16.21
N PRO A 119 4.26 17.58 15.62
CA PRO A 119 4.57 18.95 15.97
C PRO A 119 3.48 19.92 15.54
#